data_31c4b49caae990b9e7fa69ca032ae315
#
_entry.id   31c4b49caae990b9e7fa69ca032ae315
#
_cell.length_a   1.000
_cell.length_b   1.000
_cell.length_c   1.000
_cell.angle_alpha   90.00
_cell.angle_beta   90.00
_cell.angle_gamma   90.00
#
_symmetry.space_group_name_H-M   'P 1'
#
loop_
_entity.id
_entity.type
_entity.pdbx_description
1 polymer ?
#
loop_
_entity_poly.entity_id
_entity_poly.type
_entity_poly.pdbx_seq_one_letter_code
_entity_poly.pdbx_strand_id
1 'polypeptide(L)'
;MRNVTLILDDGSRFSGKSFGYEKPVAGEVVFNTAMTGYPESLTDPSYAGQLMTLTYPLIGNYGVPPFSIEPNGLATFMESEKIHAEAIIVSDYSYEYSHWNAVESLGDWLKREQVPGITGIDTRELTKVLREHGVMLGKIVFDDEPDNVLEATYAGVNYVDKVSCKEVIRYNEGADKRKVVLVDCGVKTNIIRCLLKRDVEVIRVPWDYDFNGLEFDGLFISNGPGDPDTCDAAVQNIRKAMKNEKLPIFGICMGNQLLSKAGGAKIYKLKYGHRSHNQPVRMVGTERDRKST
;
A
#
# COMPACT_ATOMS: atom_id res chain seq x y z
N MET A 1 -9.67 -11.95 -24.46
CA MET A 1 -10.05 -11.42 -23.14
C MET A 1 -11.26 -12.20 -22.65
N ARG A 2 -11.12 -12.86 -21.52
CA ARG A 2 -12.23 -13.62 -20.89
C ARG A 2 -13.18 -12.66 -20.16
N ASN A 3 -14.43 -13.04 -20.09
CA ASN A 3 -15.39 -12.35 -19.24
C ASN A 3 -15.11 -12.69 -17.78
N VAL A 4 -15.21 -11.69 -16.94
CA VAL A 4 -14.98 -11.80 -15.49
C VAL A 4 -16.04 -11.01 -14.74
N THR A 5 -16.34 -11.45 -13.53
CA THR A 5 -17.28 -10.78 -12.65
C THR A 5 -16.61 -10.51 -11.29
N LEU A 6 -16.66 -9.26 -10.85
CA LEU A 6 -16.41 -8.90 -9.45
C LEU A 6 -17.71 -9.14 -8.67
N ILE A 7 -17.62 -9.93 -7.60
CA ILE A 7 -18.73 -10.23 -6.68
C ILE A 7 -18.36 -9.70 -5.30
N LEU A 8 -19.17 -8.82 -4.75
CA LEU A 8 -19.01 -8.31 -3.38
C LEU A 8 -19.70 -9.21 -2.37
N ASP A 9 -19.37 -9.07 -1.10
CA ASP A 9 -19.94 -9.87 0.01
C ASP A 9 -21.42 -9.61 0.28
N ASP A 10 -21.98 -8.48 -0.21
CA ASP A 10 -23.43 -8.22 -0.22
C ASP A 10 -24.17 -8.88 -1.40
N GLY A 11 -23.44 -9.57 -2.28
CA GLY A 11 -23.97 -10.20 -3.50
C GLY A 11 -24.00 -9.29 -4.73
N SER A 12 -23.61 -8.02 -4.61
CA SER A 12 -23.50 -7.11 -5.76
C SER A 12 -22.50 -7.64 -6.79
N ARG A 13 -22.84 -7.55 -8.07
CA ARG A 13 -22.05 -8.10 -9.18
C ARG A 13 -21.73 -7.03 -10.22
N PHE A 14 -20.47 -6.97 -10.63
CA PHE A 14 -19.97 -6.07 -11.66
C PHE A 14 -19.25 -6.88 -12.73
N SER A 15 -19.81 -6.92 -13.94
CA SER A 15 -19.22 -7.68 -15.05
C SER A 15 -18.24 -6.82 -15.85
N GLY A 16 -17.17 -7.44 -16.30
CA GLY A 16 -16.12 -6.79 -17.09
C GLY A 16 -15.32 -7.80 -17.90
N LYS A 17 -14.13 -7.40 -18.34
CA LYS A 17 -13.22 -8.23 -19.13
C LYS A 17 -11.82 -8.23 -18.49
N SER A 18 -11.14 -9.38 -18.54
CA SER A 18 -9.76 -9.52 -18.11
C SER A 18 -8.80 -8.84 -19.08
N PHE A 19 -7.81 -8.08 -18.57
CA PHE A 19 -6.69 -7.57 -19.36
C PHE A 19 -5.32 -7.89 -18.72
N GLY A 20 -5.31 -8.37 -17.47
CA GLY A 20 -4.14 -8.83 -16.74
C GLY A 20 -3.97 -10.35 -16.76
N TYR A 21 -3.42 -10.91 -15.70
CA TYR A 21 -3.27 -12.35 -15.53
C TYR A 21 -4.62 -13.01 -15.23
N GLU A 22 -4.89 -14.15 -15.87
CA GLU A 22 -6.17 -14.83 -15.77
C GLU A 22 -6.18 -15.87 -14.64
N LYS A 23 -6.40 -15.40 -13.40
CA LYS A 23 -6.67 -16.26 -12.24
C LYS A 23 -7.76 -15.64 -11.37
N PRO A 24 -8.62 -16.47 -10.73
CA PRO A 24 -9.53 -15.94 -9.71
C PRO A 24 -8.75 -15.44 -8.49
N VAL A 25 -9.29 -14.40 -7.84
CA VAL A 25 -8.65 -13.77 -6.68
C VAL A 25 -9.70 -13.16 -5.75
N ALA A 26 -9.41 -13.07 -4.46
CA ALA A 26 -10.29 -12.46 -3.48
C ALA A 26 -9.51 -11.52 -2.55
N GLY A 27 -10.18 -10.51 -2.00
CA GLY A 27 -9.56 -9.53 -1.12
C GLY A 27 -10.51 -8.43 -0.67
N GLU A 28 -9.99 -7.46 0.07
CA GLU A 28 -10.72 -6.27 0.47
C GLU A 28 -10.81 -5.30 -0.72
N VAL A 29 -12.02 -4.96 -1.15
CA VAL A 29 -12.24 -4.05 -2.28
C VAL A 29 -12.08 -2.61 -1.81
N VAL A 30 -11.14 -1.90 -2.41
CA VAL A 30 -10.83 -0.50 -2.06
C VAL A 30 -10.79 0.36 -3.32
N PHE A 31 -10.99 1.67 -3.15
CA PHE A 31 -10.88 2.60 -4.28
C PHE A 31 -9.79 3.64 -4.03
N ASN A 32 -9.14 4.04 -5.12
CA ASN A 32 -8.15 5.11 -5.17
C ASN A 32 -8.56 6.13 -6.22
N THR A 33 -8.57 7.42 -5.84
CA THR A 33 -8.97 8.54 -6.69
C THR A 33 -7.78 9.31 -7.28
N ALA A 34 -6.58 8.77 -7.18
CA ALA A 34 -5.40 9.37 -7.78
C ALA A 34 -5.50 9.38 -9.30
N MET A 35 -5.09 10.49 -9.91
CA MET A 35 -5.12 10.68 -11.36
C MET A 35 -3.94 9.97 -12.07
N THR A 36 -2.83 9.82 -11.38
CA THR A 36 -1.55 9.28 -11.90
C THR A 36 -0.91 8.39 -10.84
N GLY A 37 0.17 7.69 -11.19
CA GLY A 37 0.95 6.93 -10.23
C GLY A 37 0.40 5.52 -9.99
N TYR A 38 -0.19 4.87 -11.00
CA TYR A 38 -0.63 3.50 -10.83
C TYR A 38 0.53 2.49 -10.64
N PRO A 39 1.73 2.66 -11.23
CA PRO A 39 2.86 1.77 -10.92
C PRO A 39 3.30 1.89 -9.45
N GLU A 40 3.39 3.11 -8.94
CA GLU A 40 3.72 3.38 -7.55
C GLU A 40 2.63 2.85 -6.60
N SER A 41 1.34 3.02 -6.96
CA SER A 41 0.23 2.50 -6.16
C SER A 41 0.19 0.97 -6.14
N LEU A 42 0.43 0.30 -7.26
CA LEU A 42 0.44 -1.16 -7.35
C LEU A 42 1.60 -1.78 -6.56
N THR A 43 2.75 -1.10 -6.52
CA THR A 43 3.93 -1.54 -5.77
C THR A 43 4.00 -1.03 -4.33
N ASP A 44 3.01 -0.24 -3.88
CA ASP A 44 2.88 0.18 -2.49
C ASP A 44 2.44 -1.01 -1.62
N PRO A 45 3.27 -1.47 -0.65
CA PRO A 45 2.92 -2.58 0.23
C PRO A 45 1.62 -2.37 1.02
N SER A 46 1.17 -1.11 1.18
CA SER A 46 -0.10 -0.80 1.86
C SER A 46 -1.33 -1.42 1.20
N TYR A 47 -1.22 -1.84 -0.07
CA TYR A 47 -2.32 -2.50 -0.79
C TYR A 47 -2.29 -4.03 -0.74
N ALA A 48 -1.43 -4.64 0.07
CA ALA A 48 -1.41 -6.10 0.21
C ALA A 48 -2.77 -6.64 0.72
N GLY A 49 -3.29 -7.65 0.05
CA GLY A 49 -4.59 -8.26 0.32
C GLY A 49 -5.78 -7.47 -0.23
N GLN A 50 -5.57 -6.45 -1.06
CA GLN A 50 -6.63 -5.57 -1.56
C GLN A 50 -6.84 -5.68 -3.07
N LEU A 51 -8.11 -5.63 -3.49
CA LEU A 51 -8.54 -5.45 -4.87
C LEU A 51 -8.68 -3.94 -5.11
N MET A 52 -7.75 -3.36 -5.89
CA MET A 52 -7.64 -1.91 -6.04
C MET A 52 -8.49 -1.39 -7.20
N THR A 53 -9.51 -0.61 -6.90
CA THR A 53 -10.30 0.11 -7.90
C THR A 53 -9.70 1.48 -8.17
N LEU A 54 -9.27 1.74 -9.41
CA LEU A 54 -8.83 3.06 -9.85
C LEU A 54 -10.00 3.78 -10.54
N THR A 55 -10.37 4.93 -9.99
CA THR A 55 -11.56 5.68 -10.45
C THR A 55 -11.25 6.65 -11.59
N TYR A 56 -9.99 6.94 -11.84
CA TYR A 56 -9.58 7.79 -12.94
C TYR A 56 -9.62 7.02 -14.27
N PRO A 57 -10.16 7.61 -15.36
CA PRO A 57 -10.21 6.95 -16.66
C PRO A 57 -8.83 6.83 -17.33
N LEU A 58 -8.73 5.97 -18.35
CA LEU A 58 -7.53 5.79 -19.20
C LEU A 58 -6.32 5.21 -18.46
N ILE A 59 -6.55 4.33 -17.52
CA ILE A 59 -5.46 3.62 -16.85
C ILE A 59 -4.68 2.78 -17.88
N GLY A 60 -3.35 2.86 -17.83
CA GLY A 60 -2.44 2.22 -18.78
C GLY A 60 -1.86 3.15 -19.84
N ASN A 61 -2.43 4.35 -20.02
CA ASN A 61 -2.09 5.28 -21.09
C ASN A 61 -0.63 5.76 -21.13
N TYR A 62 0.11 5.67 -20.04
CA TYR A 62 1.54 6.01 -20.01
C TYR A 62 2.48 4.80 -19.78
N GLY A 63 1.91 3.57 -19.81
CA GLY A 63 2.70 2.33 -19.68
C GLY A 63 3.35 2.17 -18.31
N VAL A 64 4.40 1.36 -18.25
CA VAL A 64 5.14 1.03 -17.02
C VAL A 64 6.62 1.35 -17.24
N PRO A 65 7.28 2.05 -16.31
CA PRO A 65 8.71 2.33 -16.38
C PRO A 65 9.54 1.04 -16.19
N PRO A 66 10.82 1.03 -16.62
CA PRO A 66 11.67 -0.12 -16.40
C PRO A 66 11.88 -0.40 -14.92
N PHE A 67 11.86 -1.69 -14.54
CA PHE A 67 12.31 -2.06 -13.20
C PHE A 67 13.85 -1.94 -13.17
N SER A 68 14.34 -1.10 -12.28
CA SER A 68 15.78 -0.91 -12.06
C SER A 68 16.05 -0.67 -10.58
N ILE A 69 17.23 -1.09 -10.14
CA ILE A 69 17.70 -0.94 -8.75
C ILE A 69 18.81 0.10 -8.72
N GLU A 70 18.69 1.07 -7.84
CA GLU A 70 19.73 2.05 -7.54
C GLU A 70 20.95 1.40 -6.85
N PRO A 71 22.14 2.03 -6.86
CA PRO A 71 23.33 1.50 -6.16
C PRO A 71 23.13 1.24 -4.66
N ASN A 72 22.16 1.92 -4.04
CA ASN A 72 21.77 1.72 -2.64
C ASN A 72 20.79 0.54 -2.44
N GLY A 73 20.49 -0.23 -3.48
CA GLY A 73 19.58 -1.38 -3.42
C GLY A 73 18.09 -1.04 -3.48
N LEU A 74 17.71 0.22 -3.77
CA LEU A 74 16.32 0.64 -3.84
C LEU A 74 15.78 0.63 -5.27
N ALA A 75 14.51 0.26 -5.45
CA ALA A 75 13.84 0.36 -6.75
C ALA A 75 13.72 1.83 -7.20
N THR A 76 14.05 2.12 -8.46
CA THR A 76 14.16 3.50 -8.96
C THR A 76 12.80 4.19 -9.10
N PHE A 77 11.82 3.52 -9.74
CA PHE A 77 10.54 4.10 -10.13
C PHE A 77 9.35 3.49 -9.37
N MET A 78 9.59 2.50 -8.55
CA MET A 78 8.58 1.72 -7.83
C MET A 78 8.71 1.96 -6.33
N GLU A 79 7.63 1.66 -5.59
CA GLU A 79 7.63 1.76 -4.13
C GLU A 79 8.08 0.48 -3.42
N SER A 80 8.25 -0.61 -4.19
CA SER A 80 8.85 -1.87 -3.78
C SER A 80 9.25 -2.70 -5.00
N GLU A 81 9.76 -3.91 -4.78
CA GLU A 81 10.28 -4.78 -5.84
C GLU A 81 9.19 -5.55 -6.61
N LYS A 82 7.93 -5.53 -6.14
CA LYS A 82 6.81 -6.30 -6.73
C LYS A 82 5.47 -5.57 -6.58
N ILE A 83 4.47 -6.06 -7.32
CA ILE A 83 3.07 -5.65 -7.10
C ILE A 83 2.56 -6.29 -5.80
N HIS A 84 1.90 -5.50 -4.96
CA HIS A 84 1.28 -5.95 -3.71
C HIS A 84 -0.24 -6.01 -3.76
N ALA A 85 -0.87 -5.22 -4.64
CA ALA A 85 -2.31 -5.33 -4.86
C ALA A 85 -2.66 -6.71 -5.44
N GLU A 86 -3.74 -7.32 -4.93
CA GLU A 86 -4.21 -8.63 -5.41
C GLU A 86 -4.80 -8.55 -6.82
N ALA A 87 -5.40 -7.42 -7.19
CA ALA A 87 -5.89 -7.12 -8.52
C ALA A 87 -6.07 -5.61 -8.72
N ILE A 88 -6.19 -5.21 -9.99
CA ILE A 88 -6.60 -3.87 -10.39
C ILE A 88 -7.95 -3.90 -11.11
N ILE A 89 -8.83 -2.96 -10.76
CA ILE A 89 -10.18 -2.81 -11.31
C ILE A 89 -10.30 -1.41 -11.91
N VAL A 90 -10.62 -1.33 -13.20
CA VAL A 90 -10.71 -0.05 -13.92
C VAL A 90 -11.98 0.03 -14.79
N SER A 91 -12.43 1.25 -15.07
CA SER A 91 -13.51 1.45 -16.06
C SER A 91 -13.00 1.25 -17.48
N ASP A 92 -11.88 1.90 -17.78
CA ASP A 92 -11.26 1.87 -19.09
C ASP A 92 -9.77 1.54 -18.97
N TYR A 93 -9.31 0.61 -19.80
CA TYR A 93 -7.92 0.26 -19.96
C TYR A 93 -7.40 0.73 -21.31
N SER A 94 -6.32 1.50 -21.30
CA SER A 94 -5.61 1.90 -22.51
C SER A 94 -4.64 0.80 -22.95
N TYR A 95 -4.89 0.19 -24.10
CA TYR A 95 -4.02 -0.84 -24.67
C TYR A 95 -2.75 -0.25 -25.27
N GLU A 96 -2.83 0.98 -25.74
CA GLU A 96 -1.70 1.74 -26.23
C GLU A 96 -1.21 2.72 -25.16
N TYR A 97 0.09 2.86 -25.08
CA TYR A 97 0.71 3.76 -24.11
C TYR A 97 1.74 4.65 -24.80
N SER A 98 1.91 5.84 -24.24
CA SER A 98 2.89 6.81 -24.72
C SER A 98 3.49 7.60 -23.56
N HIS A 99 4.73 7.26 -23.22
CA HIS A 99 5.51 7.99 -22.23
C HIS A 99 7.00 7.74 -22.49
N TRP A 100 7.82 8.76 -22.32
CA TRP A 100 9.28 8.68 -22.61
C TRP A 100 9.99 7.58 -21.79
N ASN A 101 9.48 7.23 -20.62
CA ASN A 101 10.08 6.24 -19.71
C ASN A 101 9.35 4.88 -19.73
N ALA A 102 8.38 4.68 -20.59
CA ALA A 102 7.65 3.42 -20.65
C ALA A 102 8.39 2.37 -21.46
N VAL A 103 8.45 1.14 -20.95
CA VAL A 103 9.09 -0.01 -21.61
C VAL A 103 8.12 -1.15 -21.89
N GLU A 104 6.98 -1.19 -21.19
CA GLU A 104 5.95 -2.21 -21.35
C GLU A 104 4.55 -1.65 -21.08
N SER A 105 3.51 -2.37 -21.53
CA SER A 105 2.13 -2.06 -21.20
C SER A 105 1.81 -2.47 -19.76
N LEU A 106 0.83 -1.81 -19.13
CA LEU A 106 0.33 -2.23 -17.82
C LEU A 106 -0.20 -3.68 -17.86
N GLY A 107 -0.90 -4.07 -18.94
CA GLY A 107 -1.42 -5.43 -19.07
C GLY A 107 -0.34 -6.51 -19.14
N ASP A 108 0.76 -6.25 -19.82
CA ASP A 108 1.89 -7.19 -19.92
C ASP A 108 2.63 -7.29 -18.58
N TRP A 109 2.82 -6.16 -17.90
CA TRP A 109 3.38 -6.15 -16.55
C TRP A 109 2.53 -6.96 -15.58
N LEU A 110 1.21 -6.74 -15.55
CA LEU A 110 0.28 -7.50 -14.71
C LEU A 110 0.33 -9.01 -15.00
N LYS A 111 0.41 -9.42 -16.27
CA LYS A 111 0.56 -10.83 -16.65
C LYS A 111 1.87 -11.42 -16.17
N ARG A 112 2.97 -10.69 -16.30
CA ARG A 112 4.30 -11.10 -15.84
C ARG A 112 4.34 -11.27 -14.32
N GLU A 113 3.73 -10.36 -13.58
CA GLU A 113 3.62 -10.40 -12.11
C GLU A 113 2.49 -11.31 -11.61
N GLN A 114 1.73 -11.95 -12.51
CA GLN A 114 0.60 -12.83 -12.20
C GLN A 114 -0.52 -12.14 -11.41
N VAL A 115 -0.80 -10.88 -11.72
CA VAL A 115 -1.82 -10.07 -11.09
C VAL A 115 -3.02 -9.88 -12.03
N PRO A 116 -4.26 -10.16 -11.60
CA PRO A 116 -5.45 -9.91 -12.40
C PRO A 116 -5.70 -8.43 -12.65
N GLY A 117 -6.17 -8.12 -13.84
CA GLY A 117 -6.66 -6.79 -14.23
C GLY A 117 -8.02 -6.90 -14.89
N ILE A 118 -8.98 -6.08 -14.45
CA ILE A 118 -10.34 -6.06 -14.99
C ILE A 118 -10.67 -4.68 -15.53
N THR A 119 -11.22 -4.63 -16.73
CA THR A 119 -11.73 -3.42 -17.38
C THR A 119 -13.22 -3.53 -17.72
N GLY A 120 -13.88 -2.41 -17.94
CA GLY A 120 -15.31 -2.34 -18.26
C GLY A 120 -16.22 -2.30 -17.03
N ILE A 121 -15.66 -2.13 -15.83
CA ILE A 121 -16.41 -2.01 -14.59
C ILE A 121 -16.90 -0.57 -14.41
N ASP A 122 -18.17 -0.39 -14.01
CA ASP A 122 -18.63 0.92 -13.52
C ASP A 122 -17.98 1.24 -12.17
N THR A 123 -16.76 1.77 -12.23
CA THR A 123 -15.98 2.13 -11.04
C THR A 123 -16.62 3.25 -10.24
N ARG A 124 -17.47 4.08 -10.87
CA ARG A 124 -18.22 5.13 -10.18
C ARG A 124 -19.34 4.52 -9.31
N GLU A 125 -20.10 3.58 -9.85
CA GLU A 125 -21.13 2.88 -9.08
C GLU A 125 -20.51 2.03 -7.99
N LEU A 126 -19.46 1.26 -8.29
CA LEU A 126 -18.70 0.50 -7.30
C LEU A 126 -18.21 1.40 -6.15
N THR A 127 -17.70 2.60 -6.46
CA THR A 127 -17.22 3.54 -5.44
C THR A 127 -18.37 4.05 -4.57
N LYS A 128 -19.58 4.27 -5.13
CA LYS A 128 -20.77 4.66 -4.34
C LYS A 128 -21.14 3.54 -3.35
N VAL A 129 -21.22 2.30 -3.83
CA VAL A 129 -21.48 1.12 -2.97
C VAL A 129 -20.48 1.08 -1.81
N LEU A 130 -19.17 1.16 -2.10
CA LEU A 130 -18.13 1.16 -1.07
C LEU A 130 -18.21 2.35 -0.10
N ARG A 131 -18.69 3.51 -0.55
CA ARG A 131 -18.87 4.68 0.33
C ARG A 131 -20.11 4.55 1.22
N GLU A 132 -21.15 3.90 0.74
CA GLU A 132 -22.39 3.71 1.48
C GLU A 132 -22.26 2.58 2.52
N HIS A 133 -21.68 1.45 2.15
CA HIS A 133 -21.55 0.27 3.01
C HIS A 133 -20.23 0.23 3.82
N GLY A 134 -19.21 0.93 3.35
CA GLY A 134 -17.87 0.88 3.90
C GLY A 134 -16.97 -0.03 3.08
N VAL A 135 -15.87 -0.47 3.69
CA VAL A 135 -14.96 -1.42 3.05
C VAL A 135 -15.61 -2.80 3.00
N MET A 136 -15.63 -3.43 1.84
CA MET A 136 -16.29 -4.71 1.56
C MET A 136 -15.26 -5.73 1.07
N LEU A 137 -15.53 -7.00 1.37
CA LEU A 137 -14.79 -8.09 0.74
C LEU A 137 -15.38 -8.36 -0.64
N GLY A 138 -14.53 -8.83 -1.55
CA GLY A 138 -14.97 -9.20 -2.89
C GLY A 138 -14.09 -10.27 -3.49
N LYS A 139 -14.60 -10.89 -4.56
CA LYS A 139 -13.88 -11.86 -5.35
C LYS A 139 -14.05 -11.61 -6.84
N ILE A 140 -13.01 -11.87 -7.59
CA ILE A 140 -12.97 -11.82 -9.04
C ILE A 140 -13.02 -13.27 -9.53
N VAL A 141 -14.03 -13.60 -10.31
CA VAL A 141 -14.24 -14.93 -10.88
C VAL A 141 -14.39 -14.84 -12.38
N PHE A 142 -14.03 -15.92 -13.07
CA PHE A 142 -14.24 -16.06 -14.50
C PHE A 142 -15.59 -16.77 -14.75
N ASP A 143 -16.30 -16.35 -15.79
CA ASP A 143 -17.67 -16.83 -16.04
C ASP A 143 -17.75 -18.35 -16.27
N ASP A 144 -16.64 -18.98 -16.65
CA ASP A 144 -16.50 -20.41 -16.86
C ASP A 144 -15.98 -21.20 -15.64
N GLU A 145 -15.81 -20.51 -14.48
CA GLU A 145 -15.33 -21.10 -13.23
C GLU A 145 -16.41 -21.03 -12.13
N PRO A 146 -16.48 -22.02 -11.21
CA PRO A 146 -17.48 -22.00 -10.14
C PRO A 146 -17.22 -20.88 -9.13
N ASP A 147 -18.27 -20.14 -8.74
CA ASP A 147 -18.24 -19.01 -7.80
C ASP A 147 -17.78 -19.35 -6.37
N ASN A 148 -17.79 -20.65 -6.02
CA ASN A 148 -17.58 -21.12 -4.65
C ASN A 148 -16.12 -21.44 -4.29
N VAL A 149 -15.17 -21.13 -5.17
CA VAL A 149 -13.76 -21.53 -5.01
C VAL A 149 -12.96 -20.59 -4.11
N LEU A 150 -13.42 -19.34 -3.93
CA LEU A 150 -12.67 -18.34 -3.19
C LEU A 150 -13.51 -17.70 -2.09
N GLU A 151 -13.02 -17.80 -0.86
CA GLU A 151 -13.50 -16.98 0.25
C GLU A 151 -12.54 -15.81 0.50
N ALA A 152 -13.07 -14.59 0.49
CA ALA A 152 -12.31 -13.43 0.84
C ALA A 152 -12.13 -13.37 2.37
N THR A 153 -10.90 -13.37 2.86
CA THR A 153 -10.57 -13.14 4.26
C THR A 153 -9.57 -12.01 4.35
N TYR A 154 -9.88 -10.99 5.13
CA TYR A 154 -8.97 -9.89 5.43
C TYR A 154 -8.79 -9.68 6.93
N ALA A 155 -9.85 -9.91 7.71
CA ALA A 155 -9.85 -9.75 9.17
C ALA A 155 -8.93 -10.77 9.85
N GLY A 156 -8.14 -10.30 10.81
CA GLY A 156 -7.23 -11.15 11.60
C GLY A 156 -5.95 -11.59 10.88
N VAL A 157 -5.77 -11.23 9.62
CA VAL A 157 -4.54 -11.52 8.87
C VAL A 157 -3.51 -10.42 9.16
N ASN A 158 -2.31 -10.81 9.61
CA ASN A 158 -1.19 -9.87 9.74
C ASN A 158 -0.54 -9.63 8.38
N TYR A 159 -1.02 -8.62 7.66
CA TYR A 159 -0.44 -8.22 6.37
C TYR A 159 0.90 -7.50 6.53
N VAL A 160 1.17 -6.86 7.68
CA VAL A 160 2.46 -6.26 7.96
C VAL A 160 3.56 -7.32 7.95
N ASP A 161 3.33 -8.48 8.58
CA ASP A 161 4.29 -9.58 8.54
C ASP A 161 4.57 -10.09 7.12
N LYS A 162 3.58 -10.08 6.24
CA LYS A 162 3.75 -10.53 4.83
C LYS A 162 4.62 -9.60 3.99
N VAL A 163 4.70 -8.32 4.33
CA VAL A 163 5.39 -7.30 3.51
C VAL A 163 6.64 -6.72 4.16
N SER A 164 6.81 -6.86 5.47
CA SER A 164 7.98 -6.43 6.21
C SER A 164 9.24 -7.18 5.78
N CYS A 165 10.39 -6.52 5.81
CA CYS A 165 11.67 -7.18 5.63
C CYS A 165 11.86 -8.28 6.70
N LYS A 166 12.68 -9.28 6.38
CA LYS A 166 12.93 -10.41 7.31
C LYS A 166 14.27 -10.29 8.02
N GLU A 167 15.09 -9.35 7.60
CA GLU A 167 16.44 -9.10 8.11
C GLU A 167 16.64 -7.60 8.34
N VAL A 168 17.61 -7.28 9.19
CA VAL A 168 18.05 -5.89 9.38
C VAL A 168 18.87 -5.45 8.18
N ILE A 169 18.45 -4.37 7.54
CA ILE A 169 19.10 -3.80 6.35
C ILE A 169 19.61 -2.40 6.70
N ARG A 170 20.86 -2.13 6.36
CA ARG A 170 21.48 -0.82 6.59
C ARG A 170 21.73 -0.10 5.28
N TYR A 171 21.45 1.21 5.30
CA TYR A 171 21.68 2.09 4.17
C TYR A 171 22.55 3.27 4.61
N ASN A 172 23.48 3.69 3.75
CA ASN A 172 24.32 4.88 3.94
C ASN A 172 25.12 4.85 5.25
N GLU A 173 25.66 3.70 5.62
CA GLU A 173 26.44 3.51 6.84
C GLU A 173 27.60 4.51 6.98
N GLY A 174 27.83 4.99 8.19
CA GLY A 174 28.94 5.91 8.50
C GLY A 174 29.04 6.25 9.97
N ALA A 175 30.26 6.29 10.50
CA ALA A 175 30.51 6.51 11.93
C ALA A 175 30.02 7.87 12.44
N ASP A 176 30.08 8.90 11.60
CA ASP A 176 29.72 10.28 11.97
C ASP A 176 28.26 10.66 11.60
N LYS A 177 27.48 9.70 11.09
CA LYS A 177 26.10 9.97 10.67
C LYS A 177 25.12 9.77 11.81
N ARG A 178 24.05 10.59 11.80
CA ARG A 178 22.87 10.31 12.62
C ARG A 178 22.21 9.03 12.16
N LYS A 179 21.80 8.19 13.09
CA LYS A 179 21.19 6.89 12.83
C LYS A 179 19.69 6.94 13.05
N VAL A 180 18.95 6.51 12.07
CA VAL A 180 17.47 6.39 12.16
C VAL A 180 17.10 4.93 12.06
N VAL A 181 16.49 4.39 13.11
CA VAL A 181 15.83 3.09 13.03
C VAL A 181 14.52 3.26 12.28
N LEU A 182 14.33 2.48 11.23
CA LEU A 182 13.11 2.44 10.43
C LEU A 182 12.41 1.10 10.63
N VAL A 183 11.33 1.11 11.41
CA VAL A 183 10.48 -0.08 11.59
C VAL A 183 9.67 -0.29 10.31
N ASP A 184 9.92 -1.43 9.67
CA ASP A 184 9.31 -1.77 8.40
C ASP A 184 7.95 -2.46 8.58
N CYS A 185 6.89 -1.69 8.48
CA CYS A 185 5.52 -2.19 8.42
C CYS A 185 5.00 -2.41 6.98
N GLY A 186 5.87 -2.29 5.99
CA GLY A 186 5.55 -2.26 4.56
C GLY A 186 5.99 -0.92 3.96
N VAL A 187 7.26 -0.57 4.15
CA VAL A 187 7.81 0.73 3.81
C VAL A 187 7.84 0.98 2.30
N LYS A 188 7.37 2.14 1.88
CA LYS A 188 7.61 2.64 0.53
C LYS A 188 9.07 3.00 0.32
N THR A 189 9.63 2.60 -0.80
CA THR A 189 11.01 2.94 -1.19
C THR A 189 11.28 4.44 -1.13
N ASN A 190 10.29 5.27 -1.49
CA ASN A 190 10.44 6.72 -1.45
C ASN A 190 10.67 7.27 -0.03
N ILE A 191 10.14 6.64 1.01
CA ILE A 191 10.41 7.03 2.41
C ILE A 191 11.90 6.86 2.72
N ILE A 192 12.48 5.71 2.33
CA ILE A 192 13.91 5.45 2.52
C ILE A 192 14.73 6.48 1.73
N ARG A 193 14.40 6.73 0.44
CA ARG A 193 15.06 7.75 -0.37
C ARG A 193 15.02 9.14 0.29
N CYS A 194 13.88 9.51 0.87
CA CYS A 194 13.74 10.80 1.56
C CYS A 194 14.63 10.91 2.82
N LEU A 195 14.83 9.82 3.54
CA LEU A 195 15.76 9.77 4.66
C LEU A 195 17.21 9.85 4.17
N LEU A 196 17.58 9.05 3.16
CA LEU A 196 18.94 9.06 2.59
C LEU A 196 19.36 10.41 2.01
N LYS A 197 18.43 11.16 1.40
CA LYS A 197 18.66 12.55 0.95
C LYS A 197 19.04 13.52 2.08
N ARG A 198 18.82 13.15 3.32
CA ARG A 198 19.20 13.93 4.52
C ARG A 198 20.49 13.47 5.15
N ASP A 199 21.22 12.62 4.45
CA ASP A 199 22.52 12.06 4.86
C ASP A 199 22.51 11.37 6.23
N VAL A 200 21.44 10.67 6.54
CA VAL A 200 21.34 9.81 7.73
C VAL A 200 21.66 8.37 7.38
N GLU A 201 22.19 7.61 8.33
CA GLU A 201 22.20 6.15 8.26
C GLU A 201 20.80 5.63 8.59
N VAL A 202 20.25 4.77 7.74
CA VAL A 202 18.94 4.14 7.97
C VAL A 202 19.15 2.68 8.34
N ILE A 203 18.64 2.29 9.50
CA ILE A 203 18.65 0.90 9.99
C ILE A 203 17.21 0.39 9.85
N ARG A 204 16.88 -0.24 8.72
CA ARG A 204 15.57 -0.86 8.47
C ARG A 204 15.50 -2.18 9.21
N VAL A 205 14.50 -2.33 10.07
CA VAL A 205 14.29 -3.52 10.91
C VAL A 205 12.92 -4.14 10.64
N PRO A 206 12.77 -5.48 10.80
CA PRO A 206 11.45 -6.11 10.75
C PRO A 206 10.44 -5.47 11.70
N TRP A 207 9.15 -5.58 11.40
CA TRP A 207 8.07 -4.95 12.17
C TRP A 207 8.02 -5.35 13.65
N ASP A 208 8.44 -6.57 13.97
CA ASP A 208 8.43 -7.17 15.33
C ASP A 208 9.79 -7.14 16.02
N TYR A 209 10.83 -6.64 15.35
CA TYR A 209 12.20 -6.60 15.87
C TYR A 209 12.32 -5.70 17.12
N ASP A 210 12.95 -6.20 18.20
CA ASP A 210 13.26 -5.37 19.38
C ASP A 210 14.52 -4.53 19.14
N PHE A 211 14.32 -3.33 18.64
CA PHE A 211 15.37 -2.37 18.30
C PHE A 211 15.88 -1.57 19.52
N ASN A 212 15.34 -1.79 20.72
CA ASN A 212 15.70 -0.99 21.90
C ASN A 212 17.13 -1.24 22.41
N GLY A 213 17.80 -2.29 21.94
CA GLY A 213 19.21 -2.54 22.19
C GLY A 213 20.18 -1.90 21.19
N LEU A 214 19.66 -1.23 20.16
CA LEU A 214 20.49 -0.53 19.17
C LEU A 214 20.80 0.90 19.63
N GLU A 215 21.92 1.44 19.14
CA GLU A 215 22.22 2.88 19.26
C GLU A 215 21.68 3.64 18.05
N PHE A 216 20.77 4.60 18.27
CA PHE A 216 20.16 5.42 17.23
C PHE A 216 19.67 6.76 17.76
N ASP A 217 19.53 7.74 16.86
CA ASP A 217 19.17 9.12 17.16
C ASP A 217 17.70 9.44 16.88
N GLY A 218 17.00 8.60 16.14
CA GLY A 218 15.59 8.79 15.81
C GLY A 218 14.89 7.49 15.43
N LEU A 219 13.60 7.41 15.73
CA LEU A 219 12.75 6.26 15.39
C LEU A 219 11.72 6.67 14.34
N PHE A 220 11.67 5.93 13.24
CA PHE A 220 10.70 6.12 12.17
C PHE A 220 9.88 4.84 12.00
N ILE A 221 8.56 4.94 12.02
CA ILE A 221 7.66 3.81 11.82
C ILE A 221 6.95 4.01 10.48
N SER A 222 7.09 3.05 9.57
CA SER A 222 6.64 3.21 8.19
C SER A 222 5.12 3.05 8.03
N ASN A 223 4.63 3.37 6.82
CA ASN A 223 3.33 2.93 6.33
C ASN A 223 3.23 1.41 6.28
N GLY A 224 2.03 0.88 6.10
CA GLY A 224 1.82 -0.57 5.94
C GLY A 224 0.36 -0.94 5.75
N PRO A 225 0.10 -2.20 5.35
CA PRO A 225 -1.24 -2.75 5.14
C PRO A 225 -1.87 -3.30 6.43
N GLY A 226 -3.15 -3.60 6.36
CA GLY A 226 -3.86 -4.42 7.35
C GLY A 226 -4.35 -3.66 8.57
N ASP A 227 -4.57 -4.43 9.63
CA ASP A 227 -5.13 -3.95 10.89
C ASP A 227 -4.01 -3.74 11.92
N PRO A 228 -3.84 -2.53 12.50
CA PRO A 228 -2.85 -2.27 13.54
C PRO A 228 -3.05 -3.13 14.81
N ASP A 229 -4.22 -3.74 14.99
CA ASP A 229 -4.46 -4.65 16.12
C ASP A 229 -3.73 -6.00 15.98
N THR A 230 -3.22 -6.32 14.80
CA THR A 230 -2.38 -7.50 14.56
C THR A 230 -0.89 -7.28 14.85
N CYS A 231 -0.49 -6.06 15.23
CA CYS A 231 0.92 -5.64 15.35
C CYS A 231 1.35 -5.34 16.80
N ASP A 232 0.90 -6.11 17.78
CA ASP A 232 1.18 -5.84 19.20
C ASP A 232 2.68 -5.84 19.54
N ALA A 233 3.51 -6.67 18.90
CA ALA A 233 4.95 -6.68 19.11
C ALA A 233 5.59 -5.31 18.80
N ALA A 234 5.22 -4.71 17.65
CA ALA A 234 5.67 -3.36 17.28
C ALA A 234 5.22 -2.32 18.33
N VAL A 235 3.94 -2.37 18.75
CA VAL A 235 3.40 -1.46 19.77
C VAL A 235 4.19 -1.53 21.07
N GLN A 236 4.55 -2.74 21.55
CA GLN A 236 5.32 -2.91 22.78
C GLN A 236 6.74 -2.35 22.62
N ASN A 237 7.40 -2.58 21.49
CA ASN A 237 8.74 -2.07 21.23
C ASN A 237 8.76 -0.54 21.10
N ILE A 238 7.78 0.06 20.44
CA ILE A 238 7.58 1.51 20.36
C ILE A 238 7.35 2.10 21.76
N ARG A 239 6.51 1.46 22.59
CA ARG A 239 6.23 1.91 23.97
C ARG A 239 7.48 1.89 24.85
N LYS A 240 8.39 0.93 24.66
CA LYS A 240 9.70 0.92 25.33
C LYS A 240 10.53 2.14 24.92
N ALA A 241 10.63 2.42 23.62
CA ALA A 241 11.38 3.55 23.07
C ALA A 241 10.84 4.91 23.55
N MET A 242 9.51 5.06 23.68
CA MET A 242 8.85 6.29 24.16
C MET A 242 9.26 6.68 25.60
N LYS A 243 9.86 5.78 26.39
CA LYS A 243 10.40 6.13 27.72
C LYS A 243 11.57 7.11 27.64
N ASN A 244 12.25 7.19 26.53
CA ASN A 244 13.24 8.22 26.25
C ASN A 244 12.55 9.45 25.65
N GLU A 245 12.16 10.40 26.50
CA GLU A 245 11.46 11.63 26.11
C GLU A 245 12.25 12.53 25.13
N LYS A 246 13.57 12.31 24.99
CA LYS A 246 14.42 13.07 24.06
C LYS A 246 14.52 12.43 22.68
N LEU A 247 14.04 11.20 22.52
CA LEU A 247 14.08 10.48 21.24
C LEU A 247 13.00 11.02 20.31
N PRO A 248 13.33 11.61 19.16
CA PRO A 248 12.33 11.95 18.15
C PRO A 248 11.75 10.68 17.53
N ILE A 249 10.41 10.60 17.54
CA ILE A 249 9.67 9.47 16.97
C ILE A 249 8.68 10.01 15.96
N PHE A 250 8.64 9.39 14.77
CA PHE A 250 7.73 9.77 13.70
C PHE A 250 7.09 8.52 13.06
N GLY A 251 5.79 8.60 12.78
CA GLY A 251 5.05 7.50 12.15
C GLY A 251 4.23 7.97 10.95
N ILE A 252 4.21 7.18 9.88
CA ILE A 252 3.38 7.42 8.70
C ILE A 252 2.30 6.34 8.60
N CYS A 253 1.02 6.73 8.40
CA CYS A 253 -0.10 5.82 8.16
C CYS A 253 -0.18 4.74 9.26
N MET A 254 0.10 3.46 8.95
CA MET A 254 0.19 2.38 9.93
C MET A 254 1.11 2.76 11.10
N GLY A 255 2.26 3.36 10.83
CA GLY A 255 3.21 3.79 11.86
C GLY A 255 2.63 4.85 12.81
N ASN A 256 1.83 5.79 12.31
CA ASN A 256 1.11 6.74 13.17
C ASN A 256 0.06 6.04 14.06
N GLN A 257 -0.63 5.04 13.51
CA GLN A 257 -1.60 4.26 14.27
C GLN A 257 -0.91 3.45 15.39
N LEU A 258 0.19 2.77 15.09
CA LEU A 258 0.97 2.00 16.07
C LEU A 258 1.56 2.91 17.16
N LEU A 259 2.09 4.09 16.78
CA LEU A 259 2.59 5.09 17.72
C LEU A 259 1.47 5.60 18.64
N SER A 260 0.29 5.86 18.10
CA SER A 260 -0.89 6.29 18.86
C SER A 260 -1.34 5.20 19.85
N LYS A 261 -1.38 3.92 19.43
CA LYS A 261 -1.64 2.78 20.33
C LYS A 261 -0.59 2.67 21.43
N ALA A 262 0.70 2.85 21.09
CA ALA A 262 1.77 2.82 22.09
C ALA A 262 1.62 3.94 23.13
N GLY A 263 1.12 5.11 22.73
CA GLY A 263 0.76 6.22 23.62
C GLY A 263 -0.55 6.04 24.39
N GLY A 264 -1.27 4.93 24.20
CA GLY A 264 -2.51 4.63 24.91
C GLY A 264 -3.80 5.10 24.24
N ALA A 265 -3.72 5.62 23.01
CA ALA A 265 -4.91 5.99 22.26
C ALA A 265 -5.69 4.75 21.77
N LYS A 266 -7.00 4.90 21.66
CA LYS A 266 -7.88 3.92 21.01
C LYS A 266 -7.97 4.25 19.53
N ILE A 267 -7.80 3.23 18.69
CA ILE A 267 -7.95 3.32 17.23
C ILE A 267 -9.25 2.63 16.83
N TYR A 268 -9.90 3.14 15.82
CA TYR A 268 -11.09 2.52 15.24
C TYR A 268 -11.02 2.61 13.70
N LYS A 269 -11.58 1.61 13.03
CA LYS A 269 -11.65 1.56 11.58
C LYS A 269 -12.67 2.59 11.08
N LEU A 270 -12.25 3.46 10.17
CA LEU A 270 -13.15 4.36 9.46
C LEU A 270 -14.06 3.55 8.52
N LYS A 271 -15.23 4.07 8.22
CA LYS A 271 -16.18 3.47 7.28
C LYS A 271 -15.51 3.17 5.93
N TYR A 272 -14.71 4.09 5.44
CA TYR A 272 -13.80 3.91 4.30
C TYR A 272 -12.49 4.66 4.55
N GLY A 273 -11.39 4.13 4.03
CA GLY A 273 -10.06 4.71 4.26
C GLY A 273 -9.78 5.94 3.40
N HIS A 274 -8.81 6.73 3.84
CA HIS A 274 -8.26 7.84 3.06
C HIS A 274 -7.19 7.30 2.11
N ARG A 275 -7.54 7.12 0.82
CA ARG A 275 -6.68 6.53 -0.22
C ARG A 275 -6.56 7.44 -1.43
N SER A 276 -6.31 8.72 -1.21
CA SER A 276 -6.06 9.69 -2.28
C SER A 276 -4.88 10.60 -1.94
N HIS A 277 -4.34 11.28 -2.93
CA HIS A 277 -3.20 12.18 -2.76
C HIS A 277 -3.56 13.57 -2.24
N ASN A 278 -4.84 13.85 -1.95
CA ASN A 278 -5.31 15.20 -1.66
C ASN A 278 -6.32 15.25 -0.51
N GLN A 279 -6.07 14.53 0.56
CA GLN A 279 -6.91 14.59 1.76
C GLN A 279 -6.78 15.95 2.46
N PRO A 280 -7.88 16.60 2.83
CA PRO A 280 -7.83 17.85 3.58
C PRO A 280 -7.36 17.61 5.03
N VAL A 281 -6.48 18.48 5.51
CA VAL A 281 -5.98 18.46 6.89
C VAL A 281 -6.15 19.86 7.48
N ARG A 282 -6.79 19.97 8.63
CA ARG A 282 -6.96 21.23 9.37
C ARG A 282 -5.97 21.30 10.53
N MET A 283 -5.22 22.39 10.60
CA MET A 283 -4.37 22.67 11.76
C MET A 283 -5.25 23.13 12.93
N VAL A 284 -5.31 22.33 13.99
CA VAL A 284 -6.10 22.65 15.20
C VAL A 284 -5.64 23.98 15.82
N GLY A 285 -6.59 24.80 16.24
CA GLY A 285 -6.32 26.14 16.79
C GLY A 285 -6.06 27.23 15.75
N THR A 286 -6.23 26.94 14.47
CA THR A 286 -6.11 27.92 13.37
C THR A 286 -7.23 27.75 12.35
N GLU A 287 -7.45 28.79 11.51
CA GLU A 287 -8.32 28.68 10.33
C GLU A 287 -7.60 28.11 9.09
N ARG A 288 -6.38 27.64 9.26
CA ARG A 288 -5.58 27.10 8.16
C ARG A 288 -5.94 25.65 7.92
N ASP A 289 -6.37 25.37 6.71
CA ASP A 289 -6.45 24.00 6.17
C ASP A 289 -5.43 23.83 5.02
N ARG A 290 -4.99 22.61 4.83
CA ARG A 290 -4.11 22.21 3.73
C ARG A 290 -4.62 20.90 3.17
N LYS A 291 -4.45 20.73 1.87
CA LYS A 291 -4.54 19.40 1.26
C LYS A 291 -3.21 18.71 1.49
N SER A 292 -3.25 17.49 2.01
CA SER A 292 -2.07 16.63 2.03
C SER A 292 -1.76 16.21 0.59
N THR A 293 -0.55 16.36 0.17
CA THR A 293 -0.04 15.91 -1.14
C THR A 293 0.93 14.77 -0.93
#